data_26285b2cd21311abf3d64e6b12552112
#
_entry.id   26285b2cd21311abf3d64e6b12552112
#
_cell.length_a   1.000
_cell.length_b   1.000
_cell.length_c   1.000
_cell.angle_alpha   90.00
_cell.angle_beta   90.00
_cell.angle_gamma   90.00
#
_symmetry.space_group_name_H-M   'P 1'
#
loop_
_entity.id
_entity.type
_entity.pdbx_description
1 polymer ?
#
loop_
_entity_poly.entity_id
_entity_poly.type
_entity_poly.pdbx_seq_one_letter_code
_entity_poly.pdbx_strand_id
1 'polypeptide(L)'
;LEETIGHIPETISCRYNPGGVFTLSNGIMDNPGDSKYGMTKEQLFEAFKILKSKGAKYFGVHAFLASNTVTNEYYPQLAKELFELVVELKNETGCDIRFVNLSGGVGVAYKPDQTPNDISVIGAGVHKVYDEVLVPAGMGDVAIYTEMGRFMMAPYGCLAVSYTHLRAH
;
A
#
# COMPACT_ATOMS: atom_id res chain seq x y z
N LEU A 1 13.73 13.38 11.80
CA LEU A 1 13.03 12.69 12.89
C LEU A 1 13.89 12.60 14.14
N GLU A 2 15.06 11.96 14.07
CA GLU A 2 15.99 11.81 15.20
C GLU A 2 16.38 13.17 15.82
N GLU A 3 16.71 14.16 14.99
CA GLU A 3 17.03 15.53 15.44
C GLU A 3 15.88 16.22 16.18
N THR A 4 14.63 15.89 15.80
CA THR A 4 13.43 16.54 16.37
C THR A 4 12.99 15.89 17.67
N ILE A 5 13.01 14.57 17.77
CA ILE A 5 12.48 13.81 18.91
C ILE A 5 13.58 13.16 19.77
N GLY A 6 14.85 13.31 19.38
CA GLY A 6 16.01 12.83 20.13
C GLY A 6 16.31 11.33 20.00
N HIS A 7 15.49 10.57 19.30
CA HIS A 7 15.68 9.13 19.08
C HIS A 7 14.96 8.65 17.82
N ILE A 8 15.28 7.44 17.36
CA ILE A 8 14.48 6.73 16.34
C ILE A 8 13.38 5.94 17.05
N PRO A 9 12.11 6.01 16.60
CA PRO A 9 11.04 5.19 17.15
C PRO A 9 11.35 3.69 17.09
N GLU A 10 10.92 2.95 18.09
CA GLU A 10 11.08 1.48 18.07
C GLU A 10 10.38 0.81 16.91
N THR A 11 9.23 1.35 16.50
CA THR A 11 8.46 0.89 15.34
C THR A 11 8.47 1.95 14.25
N ILE A 12 8.90 1.57 13.06
CA ILE A 12 9.00 2.48 11.93
C ILE A 12 8.60 1.80 10.62
N SER A 13 7.93 2.57 9.74
CA SER A 13 7.56 2.11 8.41
C SER A 13 8.20 2.97 7.35
N CYS A 14 8.63 2.34 6.26
CA CYS A 14 9.12 3.02 5.07
C CYS A 14 8.19 2.79 3.89
N ARG A 15 8.00 3.83 3.08
CA ARG A 15 7.21 3.75 1.86
C ARG A 15 8.06 3.23 0.71
N TYR A 16 7.60 2.14 0.12
CA TYR A 16 8.20 1.54 -1.07
C TYR A 16 7.59 2.13 -2.35
N ASN A 17 8.44 2.35 -3.34
CA ASN A 17 8.05 2.67 -4.71
C ASN A 17 8.69 1.61 -5.63
N PRO A 18 7.91 0.73 -6.28
CA PRO A 18 8.45 -0.34 -7.12
C PRO A 18 9.18 0.17 -8.36
N GLY A 19 9.00 1.44 -8.73
CA GLY A 19 9.51 1.95 -10.00
C GLY A 19 8.85 1.30 -11.21
N GLY A 20 9.27 1.68 -12.43
CA GLY A 20 8.74 1.09 -13.66
C GLY A 20 7.25 1.34 -13.90
N VAL A 21 6.65 0.52 -14.75
CA VAL A 21 5.22 0.60 -15.07
C VAL A 21 4.49 -0.51 -14.33
N PHE A 22 3.90 -0.20 -13.19
CA PHE A 22 2.89 -1.06 -12.55
C PHE A 22 1.58 -0.82 -13.28
N THR A 23 1.35 -1.51 -14.39
CA THR A 23 0.15 -1.36 -15.22
C THR A 23 -0.96 -2.25 -14.73
N LEU A 24 -1.98 -1.66 -14.13
CA LEU A 24 -3.33 -2.21 -14.14
C LEU A 24 -4.07 -1.62 -15.34
N SER A 25 -4.93 -2.41 -15.94
CA SER A 25 -5.61 -2.15 -17.21
C SER A 25 -6.53 -0.92 -17.31
N ASN A 26 -6.61 -0.09 -16.25
CA ASN A 26 -7.54 1.03 -16.18
C ASN A 26 -6.90 2.44 -16.28
N GLY A 27 -5.60 2.55 -16.50
CA GLY A 27 -4.93 3.83 -16.82
C GLY A 27 -4.96 4.92 -15.74
N ILE A 28 -5.39 4.63 -14.52
CA ILE A 28 -5.55 5.62 -13.42
C ILE A 28 -4.37 5.58 -12.45
N MET A 29 -3.27 5.00 -12.85
CA MET A 29 -2.09 4.93 -12.00
C MET A 29 -1.10 6.02 -12.38
N ASP A 30 -0.64 6.76 -11.37
CA ASP A 30 0.62 7.45 -11.51
C ASP A 30 1.68 6.39 -11.84
N ASN A 31 2.39 6.59 -12.95
CA ASN A 31 3.51 5.73 -13.31
C ASN A 31 4.50 5.74 -12.13
N PRO A 32 4.74 4.61 -11.43
CA PRO A 32 5.65 4.61 -10.28
C PRO A 32 7.03 5.14 -10.61
N GLY A 33 7.47 5.01 -11.88
CA GLY A 33 8.73 5.58 -12.36
C GLY A 33 8.78 7.11 -12.34
N ASP A 34 7.64 7.78 -12.45
CA ASP A 34 7.52 9.24 -12.41
C ASP A 34 7.14 9.76 -11.02
N SER A 35 6.80 8.86 -10.09
CA SER A 35 6.41 9.22 -8.73
C SER A 35 7.63 9.63 -7.90
N LYS A 36 7.54 10.80 -7.27
CA LYS A 36 8.56 11.32 -6.34
C LYS A 36 8.42 10.79 -4.90
N TYR A 37 7.48 9.90 -4.65
CA TYR A 37 7.18 9.39 -3.30
C TYR A 37 7.64 7.96 -3.14
N GLY A 38 8.24 7.67 -1.99
CA GLY A 38 8.73 6.34 -1.64
C GLY A 38 10.18 6.10 -2.03
N MET A 39 10.70 4.96 -1.62
CA MET A 39 12.08 4.51 -1.82
C MET A 39 12.12 3.42 -2.88
N THR A 40 13.15 3.38 -3.70
CA THR A 40 13.42 2.20 -4.52
C THR A 40 13.75 1.00 -3.65
N LYS A 41 13.83 -0.19 -4.23
CA LYS A 41 14.17 -1.41 -3.50
C LYS A 41 15.52 -1.26 -2.78
N GLU A 42 16.54 -0.80 -3.48
CA GLU A 42 17.89 -0.61 -2.94
C GLU A 42 17.90 0.40 -1.79
N GLN A 43 17.22 1.52 -1.98
CA GLN A 43 17.08 2.55 -0.94
C GLN A 43 16.34 2.04 0.30
N LEU A 44 15.31 1.21 0.10
CA LEU A 44 14.53 0.62 1.18
C LEU A 44 15.40 -0.33 2.02
N PHE A 45 16.17 -1.19 1.38
CA PHE A 45 17.09 -2.12 2.05
C PHE A 45 18.16 -1.37 2.86
N GLU A 46 18.75 -0.34 2.30
CA GLU A 46 19.73 0.49 3.00
C GLU A 46 19.09 1.25 4.17
N ALA A 47 17.89 1.83 3.97
CA ALA A 47 17.15 2.51 5.03
C ALA A 47 16.87 1.59 6.22
N PHE A 48 16.47 0.35 5.98
CA PHE A 48 16.21 -0.63 7.04
C PHE A 48 17.49 -0.97 7.83
N LYS A 49 18.63 -1.14 7.16
CA LYS A 49 19.92 -1.36 7.82
C LYS A 49 20.31 -0.16 8.70
N ILE A 50 20.17 1.05 8.16
CA ILE A 50 20.46 2.29 8.91
C ILE A 50 19.52 2.43 10.12
N LEU A 51 18.22 2.27 9.93
CA LEU A 51 17.24 2.42 11.00
C LEU A 51 17.45 1.39 12.12
N LYS A 52 17.76 0.14 11.75
CA LYS A 52 18.12 -0.91 12.70
C LYS A 52 19.36 -0.56 13.51
N SER A 53 20.40 -0.04 12.86
CA SER A 53 21.63 0.39 13.54
C SER A 53 21.41 1.57 14.50
N LYS A 54 20.37 2.38 14.25
CA LYS A 54 19.94 3.51 15.08
C LYS A 54 18.93 3.13 16.19
N GLY A 55 18.61 1.86 16.35
CA GLY A 55 17.80 1.34 17.43
C GLY A 55 16.33 1.04 17.12
N ALA A 56 15.89 1.13 15.87
CA ALA A 56 14.57 0.63 15.48
C ALA A 56 14.53 -0.90 15.65
N LYS A 57 13.43 -1.40 16.22
CA LYS A 57 13.25 -2.83 16.53
C LYS A 57 12.25 -3.50 15.59
N TYR A 58 11.13 -2.80 15.32
CA TYR A 58 10.01 -3.31 14.56
C TYR A 58 9.81 -2.50 13.28
N PHE A 59 9.56 -3.18 12.20
CA PHE A 59 9.52 -2.56 10.88
C PHE A 59 8.20 -2.83 10.17
N GLY A 60 7.81 -1.89 9.33
CA GLY A 60 6.72 -2.03 8.40
C GLY A 60 7.08 -1.54 7.01
N VAL A 61 6.38 -2.04 6.02
CA VAL A 61 6.46 -1.57 4.63
C VAL A 61 5.09 -1.05 4.22
N HIS A 62 5.09 0.03 3.49
CA HIS A 62 3.91 0.70 2.96
C HIS A 62 4.11 0.99 1.49
N ALA A 63 3.08 0.83 0.67
CA ALA A 63 3.07 1.31 -0.70
C ALA A 63 1.69 1.87 -1.05
N PHE A 64 1.67 2.95 -1.84
CA PHE A 64 0.44 3.55 -2.35
C PHE A 64 0.62 3.82 -3.84
N LEU A 65 0.01 3.00 -4.69
CA LEU A 65 0.25 2.96 -6.13
C LEU A 65 -0.97 3.33 -6.97
N ALA A 66 -2.16 3.36 -6.39
CA ALA A 66 -3.39 3.64 -7.13
C ALA A 66 -4.43 4.40 -6.31
N SER A 67 -5.33 5.08 -7.02
CA SER A 67 -6.48 5.76 -6.44
C SER A 67 -7.73 5.44 -7.24
N ASN A 68 -8.84 5.19 -6.54
CA ASN A 68 -10.14 4.87 -7.12
C ASN A 68 -10.13 3.72 -8.13
N THR A 69 -9.47 2.63 -7.78
CA THR A 69 -9.40 1.42 -8.62
C THR A 69 -10.71 0.64 -8.51
N VAL A 70 -11.38 0.43 -9.64
CA VAL A 70 -12.64 -0.34 -9.73
C VAL A 70 -12.38 -1.74 -10.28
N THR A 71 -11.44 -2.47 -9.66
CA THR A 71 -11.11 -3.86 -9.97
C THR A 71 -10.74 -4.60 -8.68
N ASN A 72 -11.15 -5.85 -8.58
CA ASN A 72 -10.86 -6.70 -7.41
C ASN A 72 -9.42 -7.24 -7.41
N GLU A 73 -8.69 -7.15 -8.52
CA GLU A 73 -7.36 -7.74 -8.71
C GLU A 73 -6.23 -6.88 -8.16
N TYR A 74 -6.44 -5.56 -8.02
CA TYR A 74 -5.39 -4.62 -7.61
C TYR A 74 -4.74 -4.98 -6.27
N TYR A 75 -5.57 -5.19 -5.24
CA TYR A 75 -5.05 -5.46 -3.90
C TYR A 75 -4.32 -6.80 -3.78
N PRO A 76 -4.83 -7.91 -4.33
CA PRO A 76 -4.08 -9.17 -4.36
C PRO A 76 -2.73 -9.05 -5.08
N GLN A 77 -2.65 -8.30 -6.18
CA GLN A 77 -1.40 -8.07 -6.90
C GLN A 77 -0.41 -7.23 -6.08
N LEU A 78 -0.89 -6.12 -5.50
CA LEU A 78 -0.08 -5.28 -4.60
C LEU A 78 0.41 -6.07 -3.39
N ALA A 79 -0.47 -6.89 -2.79
CA ALA A 79 -0.12 -7.75 -1.66
C ALA A 79 1.00 -8.72 -2.04
N LYS A 80 0.93 -9.36 -3.22
CA LYS A 80 1.96 -10.27 -3.68
C LYS A 80 3.32 -9.59 -3.78
N GLU A 81 3.40 -8.43 -4.43
CA GLU A 81 4.64 -7.68 -4.54
C GLU A 81 5.23 -7.29 -3.18
N LEU A 82 4.38 -6.77 -2.29
CA LEU A 82 4.85 -6.32 -0.99
C LEU A 82 5.23 -7.50 -0.08
N PHE A 83 4.52 -8.63 -0.16
CA PHE A 83 4.84 -9.80 0.65
C PHE A 83 6.15 -10.46 0.18
N GLU A 84 6.37 -10.58 -1.12
CA GLU A 84 7.65 -11.04 -1.67
C GLU A 84 8.81 -10.10 -1.26
N LEU A 85 8.60 -8.80 -1.34
CA LEU A 85 9.57 -7.79 -0.92
C LEU A 85 9.92 -7.89 0.57
N VAL A 86 8.95 -8.03 1.46
CA VAL A 86 9.23 -8.11 2.91
C VAL A 86 9.88 -9.42 3.32
N VAL A 87 9.62 -10.52 2.62
CA VAL A 87 10.35 -11.78 2.80
C VAL A 87 11.83 -11.58 2.47
N GLU A 88 12.12 -10.95 1.34
CA GLU A 88 13.49 -10.64 0.92
C GLU A 88 14.17 -9.67 1.89
N LEU A 89 13.49 -8.59 2.30
CA LEU A 89 13.97 -7.65 3.31
C LEU A 89 14.35 -8.34 4.63
N LYS A 90 13.48 -9.20 5.14
CA LYS A 90 13.76 -9.98 6.35
C LYS A 90 15.01 -10.85 6.19
N ASN A 91 15.12 -11.55 5.07
CA ASN A 91 16.24 -12.45 4.81
C ASN A 91 17.58 -11.71 4.71
N GLU A 92 17.62 -10.55 4.04
CA GLU A 92 18.84 -9.78 3.84
C GLU A 92 19.25 -8.92 5.04
N THR A 93 18.27 -8.31 5.71
CA THR A 93 18.56 -7.33 6.78
C THR A 93 18.42 -7.90 8.17
N GLY A 94 17.73 -9.04 8.31
CA GLY A 94 17.37 -9.61 9.60
C GLY A 94 16.49 -8.68 10.44
N CYS A 95 15.73 -7.77 9.81
CA CYS A 95 14.79 -6.88 10.48
C CYS A 95 13.52 -7.63 10.87
N ASP A 96 12.97 -7.29 12.03
CA ASP A 96 11.69 -7.82 12.52
C ASP A 96 10.53 -7.06 11.88
N ILE A 97 9.98 -7.60 10.80
CA ILE A 97 8.87 -6.99 10.07
C ILE A 97 7.56 -7.42 10.70
N ARG A 98 6.80 -6.46 11.20
CA ARG A 98 5.56 -6.68 11.95
C ARG A 98 4.30 -6.38 11.15
N PHE A 99 4.39 -5.54 10.13
CA PHE A 99 3.21 -5.21 9.33
C PHE A 99 3.55 -4.81 7.90
N VAL A 100 2.55 -5.01 7.04
CA VAL A 100 2.50 -4.47 5.69
C VAL A 100 1.24 -3.64 5.54
N ASN A 101 1.38 -2.39 5.09
CA ASN A 101 0.27 -1.50 4.83
C ASN A 101 0.04 -1.42 3.30
N LEU A 102 -1.08 -1.99 2.87
CA LEU A 102 -1.52 -1.97 1.47
C LEU A 102 -2.13 -0.63 1.06
N SER A 103 -2.20 0.32 1.99
CA SER A 103 -2.78 1.66 1.77
C SER A 103 -4.24 1.67 1.34
N GLY A 104 -4.58 2.72 0.58
CA GLY A 104 -5.88 2.92 -0.03
C GLY A 104 -5.91 2.48 -1.50
N GLY A 105 -6.86 3.03 -2.22
CA GLY A 105 -6.99 2.82 -3.66
C GLY A 105 -8.23 2.05 -4.08
N VAL A 106 -8.89 1.30 -3.19
CA VAL A 106 -10.20 0.69 -3.51
C VAL A 106 -11.19 1.79 -3.82
N GLY A 107 -11.70 1.75 -5.04
CA GLY A 107 -12.62 2.75 -5.56
C GLY A 107 -14.08 2.40 -5.35
N VAL A 108 -14.91 3.34 -5.73
CA VAL A 108 -16.36 3.18 -5.80
C VAL A 108 -16.84 3.40 -7.23
N ALA A 109 -17.90 2.73 -7.62
CA ALA A 109 -18.57 2.95 -8.87
C ALA A 109 -19.32 4.29 -8.81
N TYR A 110 -18.91 5.27 -9.62
CA TYR A 110 -19.60 6.56 -9.74
C TYR A 110 -20.60 6.59 -10.89
N LYS A 111 -20.52 5.61 -11.79
CA LYS A 111 -21.41 5.54 -12.97
C LYS A 111 -22.19 4.22 -12.94
N PRO A 112 -23.42 4.22 -13.50
CA PRO A 112 -24.26 3.02 -13.50
C PRO A 112 -23.69 1.83 -14.30
N ASP A 113 -22.79 2.08 -15.23
CA ASP A 113 -22.12 1.08 -16.07
C ASP A 113 -20.85 0.50 -15.45
N GLN A 114 -20.41 1.03 -14.31
CA GLN A 114 -19.27 0.50 -13.56
C GLN A 114 -19.68 -0.63 -12.63
N THR A 115 -18.91 -1.71 -12.61
CA THR A 115 -19.08 -2.80 -11.64
C THR A 115 -18.46 -2.38 -10.30
N PRO A 116 -19.21 -2.40 -9.19
CA PRO A 116 -18.66 -2.13 -7.87
C PRO A 116 -17.59 -3.16 -7.46
N ASN A 117 -16.63 -2.72 -6.67
CA ASN A 117 -15.69 -3.63 -6.02
C ASN A 117 -16.41 -4.51 -4.99
N ASP A 118 -16.02 -5.77 -4.94
CA ASP A 118 -16.43 -6.71 -3.89
C ASP A 118 -15.29 -6.88 -2.89
N ILE A 119 -15.48 -6.32 -1.69
CA ILE A 119 -14.46 -6.35 -0.64
C ILE A 119 -14.18 -7.78 -0.14
N SER A 120 -15.16 -8.69 -0.23
CA SER A 120 -14.98 -10.09 0.16
C SER A 120 -14.08 -10.82 -0.83
N VAL A 121 -14.24 -10.55 -2.13
CA VAL A 121 -13.35 -11.08 -3.18
C VAL A 121 -11.94 -10.54 -3.03
N ILE A 122 -11.81 -9.23 -2.81
CA ILE A 122 -10.51 -8.58 -2.54
C ILE A 122 -9.85 -9.22 -1.32
N GLY A 123 -10.57 -9.33 -0.20
CA GLY A 123 -10.05 -9.91 1.04
C GLY A 123 -9.62 -11.37 0.88
N ALA A 124 -10.43 -12.18 0.20
CA ALA A 124 -10.07 -13.58 -0.10
C ALA A 124 -8.82 -13.67 -0.97
N GLY A 125 -8.68 -12.79 -1.97
CA GLY A 125 -7.49 -12.72 -2.82
C GLY A 125 -6.22 -12.36 -2.03
N VAL A 126 -6.29 -11.36 -1.16
CA VAL A 126 -5.16 -10.97 -0.29
C VAL A 126 -4.80 -12.09 0.68
N HIS A 127 -5.80 -12.73 1.30
CA HIS A 127 -5.58 -13.84 2.23
C HIS A 127 -4.89 -15.03 1.54
N LYS A 128 -5.33 -15.38 0.33
CA LYS A 128 -4.68 -16.42 -0.46
C LYS A 128 -3.19 -16.12 -0.68
N VAL A 129 -2.85 -14.89 -1.08
CA VAL A 129 -1.45 -14.48 -1.29
C VAL A 129 -0.66 -14.51 0.03
N TYR A 130 -1.29 -14.14 1.15
CA TYR A 130 -0.69 -14.22 2.48
C TYR A 130 -0.28 -15.67 2.81
N ASP A 131 -1.17 -16.61 2.60
CA ASP A 131 -0.93 -18.03 2.85
C ASP A 131 0.14 -18.63 1.92
N GLU A 132 0.20 -18.13 0.68
CA GLU A 132 1.17 -18.61 -0.31
C GLU A 132 2.58 -18.03 -0.12
N VAL A 133 2.72 -16.82 0.41
CA VAL A 133 4.01 -16.09 0.48
C VAL A 133 4.52 -15.95 1.91
N LEU A 134 3.73 -15.37 2.83
CA LEU A 134 4.20 -15.06 4.18
C LEU A 134 4.24 -16.27 5.10
N VAL A 135 3.23 -17.11 5.06
CA VAL A 135 3.16 -18.29 5.95
C VAL A 135 4.33 -19.24 5.72
N PRO A 136 4.68 -19.64 4.48
CA PRO A 136 5.83 -20.50 4.23
C PRO A 136 7.18 -19.87 4.60
N ALA A 137 7.27 -18.53 4.57
CA ALA A 137 8.45 -17.77 4.96
C ALA A 137 8.60 -17.59 6.49
N GLY A 138 7.70 -18.21 7.30
CA GLY A 138 7.67 -18.03 8.75
C GLY A 138 7.32 -16.61 9.18
N MET A 139 6.43 -15.95 8.41
CA MET A 139 5.95 -14.58 8.63
C MET A 139 4.42 -14.55 8.78
N GLY A 140 3.82 -15.63 9.25
CA GLY A 140 2.36 -15.74 9.43
C GLY A 140 1.79 -14.92 10.60
N ASP A 141 2.60 -14.11 11.26
CA ASP A 141 2.23 -13.14 12.31
C ASP A 141 2.29 -11.67 11.83
N VAL A 142 2.65 -11.43 10.57
CA VAL A 142 2.69 -10.09 10.00
C VAL A 142 1.28 -9.53 9.84
N ALA A 143 1.03 -8.38 10.46
CA ALA A 143 -0.26 -7.70 10.38
C ALA A 143 -0.45 -7.00 9.02
N ILE A 144 -1.67 -7.01 8.50
CA ILE A 144 -2.03 -6.30 7.27
C ILE A 144 -2.88 -5.09 7.62
N TYR A 145 -2.46 -3.91 7.13
CA TYR A 145 -3.20 -2.66 7.28
C TYR A 145 -3.72 -2.17 5.93
N THR A 146 -4.86 -1.49 5.97
CA THR A 146 -5.47 -0.84 4.80
C THR A 146 -6.01 0.55 5.17
N GLU A 147 -6.10 1.45 4.18
CA GLU A 147 -6.56 2.84 4.35
C GLU A 147 -7.70 3.14 3.37
N MET A 148 -8.83 2.44 3.49
CA MET A 148 -9.93 2.43 2.52
C MET A 148 -10.93 3.57 2.70
N GLY A 149 -10.45 4.81 2.92
CA GLY A 149 -11.31 5.97 3.21
C GLY A 149 -12.40 6.20 2.16
N ARG A 150 -12.04 6.23 0.88
CA ARG A 150 -13.01 6.45 -0.22
C ARG A 150 -14.05 5.33 -0.27
N PHE A 151 -13.61 4.07 -0.24
CA PHE A 151 -14.53 2.92 -0.29
C PHE A 151 -15.54 2.95 0.86
N MET A 152 -15.11 3.32 2.06
CA MET A 152 -15.96 3.36 3.25
C MET A 152 -16.91 4.56 3.27
N MET A 153 -16.48 5.74 2.79
CA MET A 153 -17.18 7.00 3.04
C MET A 153 -17.89 7.58 1.82
N ALA A 154 -17.38 7.35 0.60
CA ALA A 154 -17.94 7.98 -0.59
C ALA A 154 -19.41 7.64 -0.89
N PRO A 155 -19.94 6.43 -0.60
CA PRO A 155 -21.35 6.13 -0.78
C PRO A 155 -22.30 6.92 0.12
N TYR A 156 -21.78 7.54 1.19
CA TYR A 156 -22.58 8.21 2.23
C TYR A 156 -22.37 9.73 2.24
N GLY A 157 -21.58 10.26 1.31
CA GLY A 157 -21.25 11.67 1.21
C GLY A 157 -21.60 12.27 -0.15
N CYS A 158 -21.93 13.56 -0.17
CA CYS A 158 -22.10 14.31 -1.40
C CYS A 158 -21.51 15.72 -1.27
N LEU A 159 -21.06 16.29 -2.38
CA LEU A 159 -20.72 17.69 -2.47
C LEU A 159 -21.97 18.46 -2.95
N ALA A 160 -22.57 19.23 -2.04
CA ALA A 160 -23.67 20.12 -2.37
C ALA A 160 -23.13 21.48 -2.81
N VAL A 161 -23.44 21.90 -4.04
CA VAL A 161 -22.99 23.18 -4.60
C VAL A 161 -24.13 23.93 -5.23
N SER A 162 -24.02 25.27 -5.28
CA SER A 162 -24.97 26.11 -6.03
C SER A 162 -24.75 25.95 -7.53
N TYR A 163 -25.84 25.79 -8.29
CA TYR A 163 -25.81 25.67 -9.75
C TYR A 163 -25.08 26.81 -10.44
N THR A 164 -25.12 28.04 -9.87
CA THR A 164 -24.46 29.22 -10.41
C THR A 164 -22.94 29.10 -10.54
N HIS A 165 -22.32 28.09 -9.91
CA HIS A 165 -20.88 27.85 -9.97
C HIS A 165 -20.49 26.70 -10.91
N LEU A 166 -21.44 26.00 -11.52
CA LEU A 166 -21.17 24.96 -12.51
C LEU A 166 -20.87 25.65 -13.87
N ARG A 167 -19.59 25.76 -14.21
CA ARG A 167 -19.19 26.06 -15.59
C ARG A 167 -19.22 24.78 -16.38
N ALA A 168 -20.06 24.72 -17.42
CA ALA A 168 -19.93 23.70 -18.45
C ALA A 168 -18.59 23.93 -19.19
N HIS A 169 -17.70 22.99 -19.17
CA HIS A 169 -16.54 22.91 -20.04
C HIS A 169 -16.83 21.93 -21.15
#